data_97c6442c57bdd4160498ff294e8a2990
#
_entry.id   97c6442c57bdd4160498ff294e8a2990
#
_cell.length_a   1.000
_cell.length_b   1.000
_cell.length_c   1.000
_cell.angle_alpha   90.00
_cell.angle_beta   90.00
_cell.angle_gamma   90.00
#
_symmetry.space_group_name_H-M   'P 1'
#
loop_
_entity.id
_entity.type
_entity.pdbx_description
1 polymer ?
#
loop_
_entity_poly.entity_id
_entity_poly.type
_entity_poly.pdbx_seq_one_letter_code
_entity_poly.pdbx_strand_id
1 'polypeptide(L)'
;MSGLWKNEQGWQSGNTLETLTNFVSLLDSPLKYVIHETFMNTDMFTGGDCFDDYQWWLLAWLQAYSVEPNLRYLYRAVDIHDFVTVNAWNDSICGGGVQLCRNNTYKNAITNELFLLSNMRLHPYASLLGRAPTYFLDWALKEWQWFEASGLINGDSLINDGLSSSNQASSKSHEGNMGRSRDGTCVNNNGTTWTYNQGVILTGLALLANATRNVTLLNFAQKIADATIQRLIYSDRILKEPCEPNCNDDQKLFKGIFVRHLAYLIPYLTDAAHIQQYVSFIQQNAETVLTSRRCEIDGLYSVIWSNQSFNSCDSSRNTSSTSAAWDLFIAAAKTKPQSIMSSSNWTWLGLGNCMDDNGAYMPNFNKINVTETVCRTTAEQDQGAVAYDHQLGCPGYQYCRIRTLSDPQHGPPGWSYENNTARNVTRTNKLPVTSCYLRVV
;
A
#
# COMPACT_ATOMS: atom_id res chain seq x y z
N MET A 1 -24.41 8.67 10.28
CA MET A 1 -22.94 8.81 10.07
C MET A 1 -22.71 9.00 8.59
N SER A 2 -21.71 9.79 8.17
CA SER A 2 -21.48 10.08 6.74
C SER A 2 -20.80 8.96 5.96
N GLY A 3 -20.31 7.93 6.62
CA GLY A 3 -19.45 6.89 6.02
C GLY A 3 -18.02 7.36 5.69
N LEU A 4 -17.69 8.62 6.01
CA LEU A 4 -16.38 9.19 5.77
C LEU A 4 -15.54 9.24 7.05
N TRP A 5 -14.23 9.19 6.92
CA TRP A 5 -13.31 9.37 8.04
C TRP A 5 -13.32 10.83 8.50
N LYS A 6 -13.14 11.02 9.81
CA LYS A 6 -13.09 12.36 10.40
C LYS A 6 -11.97 13.17 9.78
N ASN A 7 -12.29 14.37 9.30
CA ASN A 7 -11.38 15.31 8.64
C ASN A 7 -10.84 14.85 7.27
N GLU A 8 -11.43 13.81 6.67
CA GLU A 8 -11.17 13.42 5.28
C GLU A 8 -12.40 13.71 4.42
N GLN A 9 -12.15 14.16 3.20
CA GLN A 9 -13.18 14.37 2.19
C GLN A 9 -13.28 13.14 1.27
N GLY A 10 -14.23 13.16 0.35
CA GLY A 10 -14.56 12.15 -0.63
C GLY A 10 -13.50 11.08 -0.92
N TRP A 11 -12.60 11.35 -1.86
CA TRP A 11 -11.62 10.37 -2.32
C TRP A 11 -10.60 9.94 -1.25
N GLN A 12 -10.23 10.84 -0.33
CA GLN A 12 -9.31 10.54 0.77
C GLN A 12 -9.86 9.39 1.64
N SER A 13 -11.17 9.45 1.95
CA SER A 13 -11.85 8.38 2.68
C SER A 13 -11.90 7.07 1.88
N GLY A 14 -12.07 7.13 0.55
CA GLY A 14 -11.96 5.96 -0.31
C GLY A 14 -10.58 5.31 -0.24
N ASN A 15 -9.52 6.11 -0.34
CA ASN A 15 -8.15 5.64 -0.20
C ASN A 15 -7.87 5.05 1.20
N THR A 16 -8.34 5.70 2.26
CA THR A 16 -8.20 5.19 3.65
C THR A 16 -9.00 3.90 3.85
N LEU A 17 -10.15 3.73 3.17
CA LEU A 17 -10.87 2.45 3.17
C LEU A 17 -10.03 1.34 2.53
N GLU A 18 -9.33 1.60 1.43
CA GLU A 18 -8.43 0.61 0.82
C GLU A 18 -7.28 0.24 1.78
N THR A 19 -6.68 1.23 2.46
CA THR A 19 -5.65 1.01 3.49
C THR A 19 -6.18 0.12 4.63
N LEU A 20 -7.36 0.44 5.19
CA LEU A 20 -8.00 -0.37 6.22
C LEU A 20 -8.28 -1.80 5.73
N THR A 21 -8.78 -1.93 4.50
CA THR A 21 -9.12 -3.24 3.94
C THR A 21 -7.86 -4.10 3.73
N ASN A 22 -6.75 -3.49 3.32
CA ASN A 22 -5.44 -4.15 3.27
C ASN A 22 -4.97 -4.60 4.65
N PHE A 23 -5.14 -3.77 5.67
CA PHE A 23 -4.84 -4.12 7.06
C PHE A 23 -5.70 -5.30 7.55
N VAL A 24 -7.00 -5.24 7.31
CA VAL A 24 -7.95 -6.31 7.66
C VAL A 24 -7.58 -7.63 6.97
N SER A 25 -7.20 -7.57 5.70
CA SER A 25 -6.74 -8.74 4.94
C SER A 25 -5.48 -9.38 5.54
N LEU A 26 -4.54 -8.56 6.00
CA LEU A 26 -3.27 -9.01 6.57
C LEU A 26 -3.46 -9.72 7.93
N LEU A 27 -4.38 -9.23 8.75
CA LEU A 27 -4.50 -9.62 10.17
C LEU A 27 -5.80 -10.36 10.52
N ASP A 28 -6.71 -10.58 9.57
CA ASP A 28 -8.08 -11.07 9.82
C ASP A 28 -8.75 -10.29 10.98
N SER A 29 -8.65 -8.98 10.91
CA SER A 29 -9.03 -8.05 11.97
C SER A 29 -10.56 -8.00 12.18
N PRO A 30 -11.04 -7.84 13.43
CA PRO A 30 -12.45 -7.61 13.70
C PRO A 30 -12.98 -6.30 13.08
N LEU A 31 -12.13 -5.42 12.58
CA LEU A 31 -12.52 -4.17 11.92
C LEU A 31 -13.21 -4.36 10.55
N LYS A 32 -13.45 -5.59 10.11
CA LYS A 32 -14.26 -5.88 8.90
C LYS A 32 -15.60 -5.17 8.88
N TYR A 33 -16.26 -5.00 10.04
CA TYR A 33 -17.53 -4.29 10.12
C TYR A 33 -17.47 -2.84 9.60
N VAL A 34 -16.29 -2.18 9.71
CA VAL A 34 -16.11 -0.80 9.22
C VAL A 34 -16.30 -0.73 7.71
N ILE A 35 -15.85 -1.76 6.97
CA ILE A 35 -16.05 -1.86 5.51
C ILE A 35 -17.55 -1.85 5.18
N HIS A 36 -18.33 -2.68 5.89
CA HIS A 36 -19.77 -2.75 5.72
C HIS A 36 -20.47 -1.45 6.10
N GLU A 37 -20.13 -0.85 7.24
CA GLU A 37 -20.70 0.42 7.69
C GLU A 37 -20.39 1.56 6.70
N THR A 38 -19.17 1.60 6.16
CA THR A 38 -18.81 2.57 5.12
C THR A 38 -19.68 2.37 3.89
N PHE A 39 -19.87 1.11 3.44
CA PHE A 39 -20.71 0.81 2.28
C PHE A 39 -22.17 1.26 2.47
N MET A 40 -22.73 1.05 3.64
CA MET A 40 -24.13 1.40 3.95
C MET A 40 -24.35 2.91 4.05
N ASN A 41 -23.31 3.69 4.35
CA ASN A 41 -23.40 5.13 4.56
C ASN A 41 -22.79 5.95 3.41
N THR A 42 -22.36 5.32 2.31
CA THR A 42 -21.83 5.97 1.11
C THR A 42 -22.54 5.46 -0.14
N ASP A 43 -22.50 6.24 -1.21
CA ASP A 43 -22.99 5.84 -2.54
C ASP A 43 -21.88 5.97 -3.59
N MET A 44 -22.20 5.76 -4.87
CA MET A 44 -21.23 5.90 -5.93
C MET A 44 -20.79 7.34 -6.18
N PHE A 45 -21.54 8.34 -5.71
CA PHE A 45 -21.24 9.76 -5.90
C PHE A 45 -20.53 10.40 -4.71
N THR A 46 -20.22 9.64 -3.68
CA THR A 46 -19.53 10.13 -2.48
C THR A 46 -18.10 10.64 -2.78
N GLY A 47 -17.54 10.31 -3.94
CA GLY A 47 -16.19 10.71 -4.35
C GLY A 47 -16.00 12.21 -4.56
N GLY A 48 -16.97 12.90 -5.14
CA GLY A 48 -16.85 14.32 -5.54
C GLY A 48 -17.20 14.55 -7.01
N ASP A 49 -16.61 15.57 -7.64
CA ASP A 49 -16.91 15.96 -9.02
C ASP A 49 -15.88 15.49 -10.05
N CYS A 50 -14.72 15.02 -9.61
CA CYS A 50 -13.63 14.61 -10.47
C CYS A 50 -13.55 13.08 -10.63
N PHE A 51 -13.11 12.62 -11.78
CA PHE A 51 -13.18 11.21 -12.15
C PHE A 51 -12.12 10.33 -11.46
N ASP A 52 -11.02 10.91 -10.98
CA ASP A 52 -10.09 10.23 -10.09
C ASP A 52 -10.73 9.95 -8.72
N ASP A 53 -11.50 10.89 -8.16
CA ASP A 53 -12.21 10.73 -6.89
C ASP A 53 -13.10 9.46 -6.90
N TYR A 54 -13.86 9.26 -7.99
CA TYR A 54 -14.68 8.07 -8.18
C TYR A 54 -13.82 6.79 -8.25
N GLN A 55 -12.71 6.83 -8.94
CA GLN A 55 -11.86 5.67 -9.16
C GLN A 55 -11.14 5.22 -7.88
N TRP A 56 -10.81 6.13 -6.96
CA TRP A 56 -10.32 5.76 -5.63
C TRP A 56 -11.34 4.90 -4.86
N TRP A 57 -12.61 5.26 -4.92
CA TRP A 57 -13.68 4.45 -4.34
C TRP A 57 -13.86 3.11 -5.06
N LEU A 58 -13.74 3.07 -6.38
CA LEU A 58 -13.77 1.83 -7.15
C LEU A 58 -12.70 0.85 -6.65
N LEU A 59 -11.45 1.30 -6.50
CA LEU A 59 -10.35 0.47 -6.02
C LEU A 59 -10.59 -0.02 -4.59
N ALA A 60 -11.10 0.84 -3.71
CA ALA A 60 -11.46 0.47 -2.35
C ALA A 60 -12.53 -0.63 -2.31
N TRP A 61 -13.58 -0.54 -3.16
CA TRP A 61 -14.62 -1.56 -3.23
C TRP A 61 -14.14 -2.87 -3.83
N LEU A 62 -13.24 -2.84 -4.81
CA LEU A 62 -12.59 -4.06 -5.32
C LEU A 62 -11.70 -4.70 -4.26
N GLN A 63 -11.01 -3.92 -3.45
CA GLN A 63 -10.23 -4.43 -2.33
C GLN A 63 -11.14 -5.02 -1.25
N ALA A 64 -12.27 -4.36 -0.94
CA ALA A 64 -13.29 -4.89 -0.03
C ALA A 64 -13.85 -6.23 -0.52
N TYR A 65 -14.16 -6.34 -1.82
CA TYR A 65 -14.63 -7.59 -2.44
C TYR A 65 -13.61 -8.73 -2.33
N SER A 66 -12.32 -8.43 -2.44
CA SER A 66 -11.27 -9.45 -2.30
C SER A 66 -11.14 -10.03 -0.89
N VAL A 67 -11.53 -9.27 0.14
CA VAL A 67 -11.47 -9.65 1.56
C VAL A 67 -12.79 -10.29 2.01
N GLU A 68 -13.89 -9.76 1.53
CA GLU A 68 -15.25 -10.26 1.79
C GLU A 68 -16.02 -10.30 0.47
N PRO A 69 -16.19 -11.47 -0.16
CA PRO A 69 -16.82 -11.59 -1.48
C PRO A 69 -18.33 -11.27 -1.45
N ASN A 70 -18.65 -10.00 -1.26
CA ASN A 70 -20.00 -9.45 -1.33
C ASN A 70 -20.19 -8.79 -2.72
N LEU A 71 -21.03 -9.37 -3.56
CA LEU A 71 -21.28 -8.87 -4.91
C LEU A 71 -21.71 -7.39 -4.96
N ARG A 72 -22.28 -6.85 -3.88
CA ARG A 72 -22.65 -5.42 -3.82
C ARG A 72 -21.43 -4.52 -3.93
N TYR A 73 -20.28 -4.92 -3.40
CA TYR A 73 -19.01 -4.17 -3.54
C TYR A 73 -18.54 -4.20 -5.00
N LEU A 74 -18.57 -5.39 -5.62
CA LEU A 74 -18.18 -5.56 -7.02
C LEU A 74 -19.10 -4.78 -7.97
N TYR A 75 -20.42 -4.82 -7.75
CA TYR A 75 -21.39 -4.06 -8.56
C TYR A 75 -21.19 -2.54 -8.40
N ARG A 76 -20.96 -2.02 -7.20
CA ARG A 76 -20.63 -0.61 -7.02
C ARG A 76 -19.35 -0.22 -7.75
N ALA A 77 -18.34 -1.06 -7.73
CA ALA A 77 -17.09 -0.80 -8.47
C ALA A 77 -17.32 -0.74 -9.99
N VAL A 78 -18.10 -1.66 -10.56
CA VAL A 78 -18.37 -1.63 -12.01
C VAL A 78 -19.31 -0.49 -12.42
N ASP A 79 -20.27 -0.11 -11.58
CA ASP A 79 -21.11 1.07 -11.82
C ASP A 79 -20.29 2.35 -11.92
N ILE A 80 -19.31 2.50 -11.01
CA ILE A 80 -18.34 3.62 -11.07
C ILE A 80 -17.50 3.54 -12.35
N HIS A 81 -16.97 2.37 -12.70
CA HIS A 81 -16.18 2.18 -13.92
C HIS A 81 -16.97 2.59 -15.16
N ASP A 82 -18.19 2.11 -15.29
CA ASP A 82 -19.05 2.41 -16.45
C ASP A 82 -19.36 3.92 -16.52
N PHE A 83 -19.63 4.53 -15.37
CA PHE A 83 -19.83 5.97 -15.28
C PHE A 83 -18.59 6.76 -15.74
N VAL A 84 -17.39 6.41 -15.28
CA VAL A 84 -16.13 7.04 -15.70
C VAL A 84 -15.89 6.81 -17.19
N THR A 85 -16.04 5.60 -17.66
CA THR A 85 -15.80 5.24 -19.06
C THR A 85 -16.66 6.05 -20.03
N VAL A 86 -17.96 6.21 -19.71
CA VAL A 86 -18.93 6.92 -20.57
C VAL A 86 -18.72 8.43 -20.52
N ASN A 87 -18.38 8.99 -19.37
CA ASN A 87 -18.39 10.44 -19.16
C ASN A 87 -17.02 11.11 -19.24
N ALA A 88 -15.92 10.36 -19.09
CA ALA A 88 -14.59 10.94 -18.94
C ALA A 88 -13.62 10.64 -20.09
N TRP A 89 -13.78 9.50 -20.80
CA TRP A 89 -12.95 9.22 -21.96
C TRP A 89 -13.24 10.19 -23.11
N ASN A 90 -12.21 10.81 -23.68
CA ASN A 90 -12.40 11.80 -24.73
C ASN A 90 -11.24 11.79 -25.74
N ASP A 91 -11.50 11.20 -26.92
CA ASP A 91 -10.54 11.10 -28.02
C ASP A 91 -10.27 12.46 -28.72
N SER A 92 -11.17 13.46 -28.54
CA SER A 92 -11.04 14.78 -29.20
C SER A 92 -10.02 15.70 -28.52
N ILE A 93 -9.54 15.32 -27.31
CA ILE A 93 -8.60 16.13 -26.55
C ILE A 93 -7.38 15.28 -26.27
N CYS A 94 -6.20 15.77 -26.64
CA CYS A 94 -4.92 15.08 -26.52
C CYS A 94 -4.89 13.68 -27.16
N GLY A 95 -5.76 13.39 -28.12
CA GLY A 95 -5.83 12.12 -28.84
C GLY A 95 -6.31 10.92 -27.99
N GLY A 96 -6.97 11.17 -26.85
CA GLY A 96 -7.49 10.12 -25.96
C GLY A 96 -7.35 10.44 -24.49
N GLY A 97 -7.47 9.37 -23.67
CA GLY A 97 -7.37 9.45 -22.22
C GLY A 97 -8.60 9.95 -21.50
N VAL A 98 -8.60 9.82 -20.20
CA VAL A 98 -9.65 10.24 -19.27
C VAL A 98 -9.40 11.68 -18.82
N GLN A 99 -10.41 12.56 -18.88
CA GLN A 99 -10.30 13.91 -18.33
C GLN A 99 -10.46 13.92 -16.80
N LEU A 100 -9.87 14.92 -16.13
CA LEU A 100 -9.88 15.02 -14.67
C LEU A 100 -11.30 15.15 -14.10
N CYS A 101 -12.11 16.10 -14.57
CA CYS A 101 -13.42 16.38 -14.05
C CYS A 101 -14.44 16.64 -15.18
N ARG A 102 -15.73 16.61 -14.87
CA ARG A 102 -16.82 16.78 -15.85
C ARG A 102 -16.72 18.07 -16.68
N ASN A 103 -16.33 19.16 -16.04
CA ASN A 103 -16.24 20.48 -16.67
C ASN A 103 -14.80 20.92 -16.95
N ASN A 104 -13.88 19.96 -16.99
CA ASN A 104 -12.47 20.23 -17.17
C ASN A 104 -11.89 19.27 -18.21
N THR A 105 -11.24 19.82 -19.20
CA THR A 105 -10.61 19.06 -20.30
C THR A 105 -9.18 18.64 -19.97
N TYR A 106 -8.69 18.92 -18.76
CA TYR A 106 -7.37 18.60 -18.30
C TYR A 106 -7.14 17.08 -18.26
N LYS A 107 -6.07 16.62 -18.88
CA LYS A 107 -5.61 15.24 -18.87
C LYS A 107 -4.44 15.15 -17.88
N ASN A 108 -4.72 14.75 -16.64
CA ASN A 108 -3.71 14.53 -15.63
C ASN A 108 -3.27 13.06 -15.57
N ALA A 109 -2.13 12.82 -14.98
CA ALA A 109 -1.55 11.48 -14.87
C ALA A 109 -2.44 10.56 -14.02
N ILE A 110 -2.77 10.98 -12.79
CA ILE A 110 -3.44 10.10 -11.83
C ILE A 110 -4.80 9.57 -12.31
N THR A 111 -5.64 10.41 -12.96
CA THR A 111 -6.97 9.95 -13.43
C THR A 111 -6.82 8.84 -14.48
N ASN A 112 -5.80 8.94 -15.32
CA ASN A 112 -5.50 7.97 -16.38
C ASN A 112 -4.82 6.70 -15.81
N GLU A 113 -3.92 6.83 -14.87
CA GLU A 113 -3.30 5.69 -14.18
C GLU A 113 -4.33 4.87 -13.40
N LEU A 114 -5.26 5.55 -12.73
CA LEU A 114 -6.39 4.91 -12.04
C LEU A 114 -7.31 4.20 -13.02
N PHE A 115 -7.51 4.77 -14.23
CA PHE A 115 -8.34 4.13 -15.25
C PHE A 115 -7.70 2.84 -15.78
N LEU A 116 -6.40 2.86 -16.05
CA LEU A 116 -5.63 1.65 -16.37
C LEU A 116 -5.76 0.60 -15.26
N LEU A 117 -5.51 1.00 -14.02
CA LEU A 117 -5.55 0.10 -12.87
C LEU A 117 -6.95 -0.45 -12.60
N SER A 118 -7.99 0.38 -12.67
CA SER A 118 -9.39 0.00 -12.49
C SER A 118 -9.81 -1.08 -13.49
N ASN A 119 -9.47 -0.89 -14.75
CA ASN A 119 -9.72 -1.89 -15.79
C ASN A 119 -9.01 -3.21 -15.50
N MET A 120 -7.74 -3.17 -15.11
CA MET A 120 -6.98 -4.38 -14.81
C MET A 120 -7.46 -5.09 -13.55
N ARG A 121 -7.94 -4.37 -12.55
CA ARG A 121 -8.52 -4.95 -11.32
C ARG A 121 -9.92 -5.55 -11.58
N LEU A 122 -10.69 -5.02 -12.54
CA LEU A 122 -11.99 -5.57 -12.96
C LEU A 122 -11.87 -6.72 -13.95
N HIS A 123 -10.78 -6.81 -14.71
CA HIS A 123 -10.60 -7.81 -15.76
C HIS A 123 -10.89 -9.26 -15.34
N PRO A 124 -10.46 -9.77 -14.17
CA PRO A 124 -10.77 -11.13 -13.75
C PRO A 124 -12.26 -11.40 -13.54
N TYR A 125 -13.07 -10.37 -13.39
CA TYR A 125 -14.50 -10.44 -13.09
C TYR A 125 -15.38 -10.18 -14.32
N ALA A 126 -14.81 -9.98 -15.52
CA ALA A 126 -15.55 -9.63 -16.73
C ALA A 126 -16.74 -10.55 -16.98
N SER A 127 -16.52 -11.87 -17.00
CA SER A 127 -17.58 -12.86 -17.21
C SER A 127 -18.63 -12.87 -16.09
N LEU A 128 -18.23 -12.70 -14.83
CA LEU A 128 -19.16 -12.60 -13.69
C LEU A 128 -20.05 -11.36 -13.80
N LEU A 129 -19.53 -10.28 -14.39
CA LEU A 129 -20.23 -9.01 -14.63
C LEU A 129 -21.01 -9.00 -15.96
N GLY A 130 -21.12 -10.14 -16.67
CA GLY A 130 -21.82 -10.24 -17.96
C GLY A 130 -21.14 -9.49 -19.11
N ARG A 131 -19.84 -9.21 -19.00
CA ARG A 131 -19.04 -8.53 -20.03
C ARG A 131 -18.28 -9.56 -20.88
N ALA A 132 -17.88 -9.15 -22.08
CA ALA A 132 -16.94 -9.93 -22.88
C ALA A 132 -15.64 -10.16 -22.08
N PRO A 133 -14.99 -11.33 -22.15
CA PRO A 133 -13.78 -11.63 -21.39
C PRO A 133 -12.66 -10.60 -21.57
N THR A 134 -12.57 -9.95 -22.73
CA THR A 134 -11.54 -8.95 -23.04
C THR A 134 -11.98 -7.51 -22.74
N TYR A 135 -13.24 -7.24 -22.36
CA TYR A 135 -13.80 -5.89 -22.25
C TYR A 135 -12.91 -4.92 -21.47
N PHE A 136 -12.53 -5.28 -20.27
CA PHE A 136 -11.66 -4.44 -19.42
C PHE A 136 -10.20 -4.45 -19.92
N LEU A 137 -9.73 -5.56 -20.47
CA LEU A 137 -8.39 -5.64 -21.04
C LEU A 137 -8.26 -4.72 -22.27
N ASP A 138 -9.28 -4.66 -23.13
CA ASP A 138 -9.29 -3.79 -24.31
C ASP A 138 -9.23 -2.30 -23.89
N TRP A 139 -9.95 -1.91 -22.84
CA TRP A 139 -9.86 -0.58 -22.27
C TRP A 139 -8.49 -0.29 -21.65
N ALA A 140 -7.92 -1.22 -20.91
CA ALA A 140 -6.58 -1.09 -20.33
C ALA A 140 -5.50 -0.94 -21.41
N LEU A 141 -5.59 -1.72 -22.49
CA LEU A 141 -4.68 -1.60 -23.64
C LEU A 141 -4.83 -0.25 -24.35
N LYS A 142 -6.07 0.22 -24.56
CA LYS A 142 -6.35 1.53 -25.16
C LYS A 142 -5.79 2.65 -24.30
N GLU A 143 -5.98 2.60 -22.98
CA GLU A 143 -5.43 3.56 -22.03
C GLU A 143 -3.91 3.58 -22.04
N TRP A 144 -3.27 2.40 -21.93
CA TRP A 144 -1.81 2.32 -21.93
C TRP A 144 -1.19 2.84 -23.22
N GLN A 145 -1.75 2.47 -24.38
CA GLN A 145 -1.28 2.98 -25.68
C GLN A 145 -1.32 4.50 -25.77
N TRP A 146 -2.37 5.11 -25.19
CA TRP A 146 -2.47 6.56 -25.11
C TRP A 146 -1.46 7.12 -24.10
N PHE A 147 -1.39 6.56 -22.89
CA PHE A 147 -0.54 7.03 -21.80
C PHE A 147 0.96 7.02 -22.19
N GLU A 148 1.42 5.92 -22.74
CA GLU A 148 2.81 5.77 -23.23
C GLU A 148 3.15 6.80 -24.31
N ALA A 149 2.21 7.10 -25.22
CA ALA A 149 2.40 8.03 -26.32
C ALA A 149 2.11 9.49 -25.93
N SER A 150 1.56 9.76 -24.75
CA SER A 150 1.10 11.10 -24.33
C SER A 150 2.24 12.05 -23.99
N GLY A 151 3.41 11.51 -23.61
CA GLY A 151 4.55 12.25 -23.09
C GLY A 151 4.48 12.56 -21.59
N LEU A 152 3.53 12.01 -20.84
CA LEU A 152 3.42 12.14 -19.37
C LEU A 152 4.68 11.62 -18.68
N ILE A 153 5.26 10.52 -19.17
CA ILE A 153 6.53 9.98 -18.71
C ILE A 153 7.65 10.84 -19.31
N ASN A 154 8.39 11.53 -18.48
CA ASN A 154 9.46 12.43 -18.90
C ASN A 154 10.80 11.71 -19.16
N GLY A 155 11.82 12.47 -19.59
CA GLY A 155 13.15 11.92 -19.89
C GLY A 155 13.90 11.33 -18.70
N ASP A 156 13.47 11.64 -17.48
CA ASP A 156 14.01 11.09 -16.23
C ASP A 156 13.27 9.82 -15.76
N SER A 157 12.35 9.30 -16.57
CA SER A 157 11.45 8.19 -16.23
C SER A 157 10.53 8.49 -15.05
N LEU A 158 10.24 9.76 -14.78
CA LEU A 158 9.24 10.20 -13.83
C LEU A 158 7.98 10.68 -14.57
N ILE A 159 6.84 10.60 -13.91
CA ILE A 159 5.55 11.03 -14.45
C ILE A 159 5.22 12.41 -13.92
N ASN A 160 5.03 13.38 -14.81
CA ASN A 160 4.58 14.72 -14.47
C ASN A 160 3.06 14.75 -14.26
N ASP A 161 2.59 15.80 -13.59
CA ASP A 161 1.19 15.94 -13.17
C ASP A 161 0.18 15.80 -14.31
N GLY A 162 0.48 16.34 -15.50
CA GLY A 162 -0.45 16.26 -16.62
C GLY A 162 0.02 16.89 -17.92
N LEU A 163 -0.94 17.08 -18.82
CA LEU A 163 -0.73 17.68 -20.14
C LEU A 163 -1.30 19.09 -20.20
N SER A 164 -0.65 19.98 -20.98
CA SER A 164 -1.17 21.27 -21.38
C SER A 164 -1.36 21.32 -22.90
N SER A 165 -2.25 22.21 -23.40
CA SER A 165 -2.32 22.42 -24.84
C SER A 165 -1.03 23.01 -25.37
N SER A 166 -0.61 22.58 -26.56
CA SER A 166 0.64 23.06 -27.22
C SER A 166 0.71 24.58 -27.37
N ASN A 167 -0.43 25.25 -27.44
CA ASN A 167 -0.54 26.72 -27.53
C ASN A 167 -0.25 27.43 -26.19
N GLN A 168 -0.38 26.76 -25.05
CA GLN A 168 -0.09 27.30 -23.72
C GLN A 168 1.36 27.05 -23.28
N ALA A 169 2.03 26.05 -23.86
CA ALA A 169 3.41 25.69 -23.54
C ALA A 169 4.44 26.75 -23.95
N SER A 170 4.11 27.63 -24.89
CA SER A 170 5.02 28.64 -25.43
C SER A 170 5.35 29.82 -24.51
N SER A 171 4.70 29.94 -23.34
CA SER A 171 4.91 31.08 -22.43
C SER A 171 5.89 30.82 -21.27
N LYS A 172 6.43 29.61 -21.10
CA LYS A 172 7.34 29.25 -19.99
C LYS A 172 8.42 28.21 -20.36
N SER A 173 8.88 28.14 -21.62
CA SER A 173 9.79 27.08 -22.02
C SER A 173 11.27 27.42 -21.83
N HIS A 174 11.97 26.60 -21.04
CA HIS A 174 13.29 26.14 -21.42
C HIS A 174 13.09 24.94 -22.34
N GLU A 175 13.62 25.00 -23.55
CA GLU A 175 13.60 23.94 -24.54
C GLU A 175 14.36 22.69 -24.03
N GLY A 176 13.65 21.74 -23.47
CA GLY A 176 14.19 20.47 -23.00
C GLY A 176 13.11 19.41 -23.02
N ASN A 177 13.16 18.56 -24.05
CA ASN A 177 12.51 17.24 -24.13
C ASN A 177 11.06 17.13 -23.59
N MET A 178 10.17 18.04 -24.01
CA MET A 178 8.75 17.94 -23.74
C MET A 178 8.14 16.86 -24.64
N GLY A 179 7.71 15.75 -24.05
CA GLY A 179 6.91 14.73 -24.74
C GLY A 179 5.63 15.33 -25.29
N ARG A 180 5.27 15.03 -26.54
CA ARG A 180 4.03 15.44 -27.18
C ARG A 180 3.04 14.30 -27.21
N SER A 181 1.76 14.63 -27.09
CA SER A 181 0.70 13.67 -27.36
C SER A 181 0.73 13.17 -28.81
N ARG A 182 0.12 12.01 -29.07
CA ARG A 182 0.12 11.35 -30.38
C ARG A 182 -0.42 12.21 -31.52
N ASP A 183 -1.37 13.08 -31.23
CA ASP A 183 -1.94 14.04 -32.19
C ASP A 183 -1.19 15.38 -32.24
N GLY A 184 -0.18 15.55 -31.40
CA GLY A 184 0.62 16.77 -31.31
C GLY A 184 -0.09 17.99 -30.72
N THR A 185 -1.31 17.85 -30.22
CA THR A 185 -2.12 18.97 -29.66
C THR A 185 -1.81 19.27 -28.21
N CYS A 186 -1.25 18.29 -27.47
CA CYS A 186 -0.89 18.42 -26.07
C CYS A 186 0.58 18.10 -25.83
N VAL A 187 1.13 18.68 -24.79
CA VAL A 187 2.51 18.47 -24.34
C VAL A 187 2.54 18.27 -22.85
N ASN A 188 3.58 17.56 -22.37
CA ASN A 188 3.86 17.47 -20.95
C ASN A 188 3.93 18.87 -20.34
N ASN A 189 3.19 19.10 -19.24
CA ASN A 189 3.14 20.42 -18.60
C ASN A 189 4.35 20.72 -17.70
N ASN A 190 5.30 19.76 -17.57
CA ASN A 190 6.41 19.80 -16.62
C ASN A 190 5.94 20.08 -15.16
N GLY A 191 4.70 19.70 -14.84
CA GLY A 191 4.15 19.81 -13.50
C GLY A 191 4.88 18.89 -12.52
N THR A 192 4.52 19.01 -11.24
CA THR A 192 5.17 18.27 -10.15
C THR A 192 5.10 16.76 -10.37
N THR A 193 6.19 16.08 -10.12
CA THR A 193 6.27 14.62 -10.15
C THR A 193 5.84 14.07 -8.77
N TRP A 194 4.54 14.07 -8.51
CA TRP A 194 3.96 13.57 -7.26
C TRP A 194 4.25 12.08 -7.08
N THR A 195 4.49 11.62 -5.85
CA THR A 195 4.84 10.22 -5.61
C THR A 195 3.71 9.26 -5.97
N TYR A 196 2.44 9.63 -5.78
CA TYR A 196 1.31 8.77 -6.12
C TYR A 196 1.21 8.46 -7.63
N ASN A 197 1.55 9.43 -8.50
CA ASN A 197 1.64 9.20 -9.96
C ASN A 197 2.73 8.17 -10.29
N GLN A 198 3.83 8.15 -9.54
CA GLN A 198 4.87 7.14 -9.72
C GLN A 198 4.43 5.77 -9.19
N GLY A 199 3.41 5.74 -8.30
CA GLY A 199 2.93 4.54 -7.65
C GLY A 199 1.85 3.79 -8.43
N VAL A 200 0.72 4.42 -8.68
CA VAL A 200 -0.48 3.77 -9.23
C VAL A 200 -0.20 3.05 -10.54
N ILE A 201 0.59 3.65 -11.41
CA ILE A 201 0.99 3.08 -12.70
C ILE A 201 1.72 1.74 -12.55
N LEU A 202 2.50 1.53 -11.48
CA LEU A 202 3.29 0.31 -11.27
C LEU A 202 2.38 -0.93 -11.24
N THR A 203 1.28 -0.86 -10.49
CA THR A 203 0.34 -1.98 -10.38
C THR A 203 -0.44 -2.17 -11.67
N GLY A 204 -0.87 -1.07 -12.31
CA GLY A 204 -1.53 -1.12 -13.62
C GLY A 204 -0.69 -1.86 -14.65
N LEU A 205 0.58 -1.48 -14.78
CA LEU A 205 1.54 -2.12 -15.70
C LEU A 205 1.85 -3.58 -15.32
N ALA A 206 2.00 -3.89 -14.03
CA ALA A 206 2.27 -5.24 -13.58
C ALA A 206 1.11 -6.20 -13.93
N LEU A 207 -0.13 -5.78 -13.68
CA LEU A 207 -1.31 -6.56 -14.02
C LEU A 207 -1.49 -6.70 -15.53
N LEU A 208 -1.26 -5.64 -16.30
CA LEU A 208 -1.33 -5.67 -17.76
C LEU A 208 -0.24 -6.57 -18.36
N ALA A 209 0.98 -6.52 -17.83
CA ALA A 209 2.09 -7.41 -18.21
C ALA A 209 1.72 -8.89 -17.99
N ASN A 210 1.13 -9.19 -16.83
CA ASN A 210 0.71 -10.55 -16.49
C ASN A 210 -0.42 -11.05 -17.41
N ALA A 211 -1.42 -10.23 -17.70
CA ALA A 211 -2.54 -10.59 -18.57
C ALA A 211 -2.12 -10.78 -20.04
N THR A 212 -1.21 -9.95 -20.52
CA THR A 212 -0.74 -9.97 -21.93
C THR A 212 0.54 -10.77 -22.14
N ARG A 213 1.20 -11.21 -21.07
CA ARG A 213 2.55 -11.82 -21.08
C ARG A 213 3.62 -10.91 -21.72
N ASN A 214 3.41 -9.62 -21.66
CA ASN A 214 4.34 -8.62 -22.21
C ASN A 214 5.28 -8.10 -21.12
N VAL A 215 6.45 -8.69 -21.01
CA VAL A 215 7.48 -8.34 -20.00
C VAL A 215 8.03 -6.91 -20.18
N THR A 216 7.86 -6.27 -21.36
CA THR A 216 8.35 -4.89 -21.55
C THR A 216 7.61 -3.89 -20.67
N LEU A 217 6.35 -4.20 -20.29
CA LEU A 217 5.56 -3.38 -19.37
C LEU A 217 6.15 -3.39 -17.95
N LEU A 218 6.73 -4.51 -17.52
CA LEU A 218 7.45 -4.57 -16.24
C LEU A 218 8.72 -3.72 -16.28
N ASN A 219 9.40 -3.64 -17.42
CA ASN A 219 10.57 -2.78 -17.57
C ASN A 219 10.21 -1.29 -17.45
N PHE A 220 9.04 -0.86 -17.94
CA PHE A 220 8.52 0.49 -17.69
C PHE A 220 8.25 0.72 -16.20
N ALA A 221 7.53 -0.20 -15.55
CA ALA A 221 7.25 -0.10 -14.12
C ALA A 221 8.55 -0.01 -13.29
N GLN A 222 9.54 -0.86 -13.57
CA GLN A 222 10.83 -0.83 -12.88
C GLN A 222 11.58 0.50 -13.08
N LYS A 223 11.64 1.04 -14.32
CA LYS A 223 12.28 2.33 -14.58
C LYS A 223 11.65 3.48 -13.78
N ILE A 224 10.31 3.50 -13.68
CA ILE A 224 9.59 4.52 -12.90
C ILE A 224 9.86 4.33 -11.40
N ALA A 225 9.80 3.09 -10.89
CA ALA A 225 10.10 2.79 -9.50
C ALA A 225 11.54 3.18 -9.14
N ASP A 226 12.53 2.82 -9.98
CA ASP A 226 13.94 3.15 -9.78
C ASP A 226 14.17 4.66 -9.78
N ALA A 227 13.58 5.38 -10.74
CA ALA A 227 13.68 6.84 -10.80
C ALA A 227 13.12 7.49 -9.52
N THR A 228 12.01 6.97 -9.02
CA THR A 228 11.36 7.48 -7.80
C THR A 228 12.23 7.29 -6.57
N ILE A 229 12.71 6.07 -6.31
CA ILE A 229 13.53 5.76 -5.13
C ILE A 229 14.95 6.33 -5.20
N GLN A 230 15.35 6.86 -6.36
CA GLN A 230 16.62 7.58 -6.55
C GLN A 230 16.47 9.10 -6.45
N ARG A 231 15.35 9.68 -6.85
CA ARG A 231 15.18 11.12 -7.03
C ARG A 231 14.20 11.77 -6.06
N LEU A 232 13.15 11.05 -5.63
CA LEU A 232 12.14 11.59 -4.71
C LEU A 232 12.42 11.15 -3.27
N ILE A 233 13.63 11.45 -2.80
CA ILE A 233 14.14 11.05 -1.48
C ILE A 233 14.88 12.18 -0.78
N TYR A 234 14.96 12.08 0.53
CA TYR A 234 15.92 12.84 1.34
C TYR A 234 17.33 12.25 1.25
N SER A 235 18.33 12.97 1.79
CA SER A 235 19.73 12.51 1.82
C SER A 235 19.93 11.23 2.67
N ASP A 236 19.03 10.95 3.62
CA ASP A 236 18.98 9.70 4.39
C ASP A 236 18.25 8.55 3.65
N ARG A 237 17.93 8.74 2.36
CA ARG A 237 17.25 7.78 1.47
C ARG A 237 15.81 7.47 1.86
N ILE A 238 15.18 8.32 2.65
CA ILE A 238 13.76 8.22 3.00
C ILE A 238 12.92 8.95 1.95
N LEU A 239 11.78 8.37 1.58
CA LEU A 239 10.85 8.91 0.58
C LEU A 239 10.39 10.32 0.95
N LYS A 240 10.43 11.21 -0.03
CA LYS A 240 10.05 12.62 0.11
C LYS A 240 8.94 12.98 -0.85
N GLU A 241 7.86 13.57 -0.35
CA GLU A 241 6.89 14.24 -1.22
C GLU A 241 7.40 15.61 -1.63
N PRO A 242 7.28 16.01 -2.91
CA PRO A 242 7.76 17.33 -3.37
C PRO A 242 7.21 18.54 -2.60
N CYS A 243 6.03 18.43 -1.99
CA CYS A 243 5.41 19.50 -1.20
C CYS A 243 5.96 19.66 0.22
N GLU A 244 6.71 18.68 0.74
CA GLU A 244 7.17 18.72 2.12
C GLU A 244 8.05 19.93 2.41
N PRO A 245 7.85 20.61 3.55
CA PRO A 245 6.99 20.23 4.69
C PRO A 245 5.53 20.75 4.59
N ASN A 246 5.13 21.46 3.54
CA ASN A 246 3.90 22.23 3.42
C ASN A 246 2.84 21.54 2.54
N CYS A 247 2.66 20.22 2.72
CA CYS A 247 1.66 19.45 1.98
C CYS A 247 0.23 19.80 2.44
N ASN A 248 -0.71 19.91 1.49
CA ASN A 248 -2.14 19.95 1.79
C ASN A 248 -2.65 18.54 2.17
N ASP A 249 -3.93 18.41 2.49
CA ASP A 249 -4.48 17.15 3.00
C ASP A 249 -4.50 16.02 1.96
N ASP A 250 -4.64 16.34 0.66
CA ASP A 250 -4.52 15.36 -0.43
C ASP A 250 -3.09 14.83 -0.53
N GLN A 251 -2.13 15.73 -0.60
CA GLN A 251 -0.72 15.41 -0.79
C GLN A 251 -0.13 14.58 0.35
N LYS A 252 -0.72 14.62 1.54
CA LYS A 252 -0.30 13.81 2.70
C LYS A 252 -0.52 12.31 2.50
N LEU A 253 -1.38 11.90 1.58
CA LEU A 253 -1.63 10.49 1.23
C LEU A 253 -0.64 9.92 0.21
N PHE A 254 -0.02 10.76 -0.61
CA PHE A 254 0.65 10.35 -1.84
C PHE A 254 1.78 9.34 -1.62
N LYS A 255 2.62 9.52 -0.61
CA LYS A 255 3.70 8.57 -0.30
C LYS A 255 3.20 7.19 0.11
N GLY A 256 2.10 7.15 0.88
CA GLY A 256 1.44 5.89 1.24
C GLY A 256 0.96 5.13 0.01
N ILE A 257 0.34 5.85 -0.93
CA ILE A 257 -0.11 5.28 -2.20
C ILE A 257 1.09 4.71 -2.99
N PHE A 258 2.18 5.47 -3.11
CA PHE A 258 3.39 4.98 -3.79
C PHE A 258 3.91 3.67 -3.20
N VAL A 259 4.13 3.61 -1.88
CA VAL A 259 4.71 2.41 -1.26
C VAL A 259 3.77 1.21 -1.30
N ARG A 260 2.44 1.42 -1.24
CA ARG A 260 1.42 0.38 -1.47
C ARG A 260 1.59 -0.26 -2.85
N HIS A 261 1.69 0.55 -3.88
CA HIS A 261 1.80 0.09 -5.27
C HIS A 261 3.19 -0.46 -5.60
N LEU A 262 4.26 0.05 -4.97
CA LEU A 262 5.58 -0.55 -5.05
C LEU A 262 5.57 -1.98 -4.47
N ALA A 263 4.91 -2.18 -3.33
CA ALA A 263 4.74 -3.52 -2.76
C ALA A 263 3.89 -4.45 -3.66
N TYR A 264 2.88 -3.92 -4.34
CA TYR A 264 2.06 -4.69 -5.29
C TYR A 264 2.81 -5.06 -6.58
N LEU A 265 3.84 -4.31 -6.98
CA LEU A 265 4.69 -4.65 -8.13
C LEU A 265 5.58 -5.87 -7.84
N ILE A 266 6.14 -5.98 -6.63
CA ILE A 266 7.17 -6.97 -6.27
C ILE A 266 6.81 -8.42 -6.68
N PRO A 267 5.59 -8.96 -6.45
CA PRO A 267 5.25 -10.33 -6.83
C PRO A 267 5.33 -10.65 -8.33
N TYR A 268 5.38 -9.64 -9.19
CA TYR A 268 5.46 -9.80 -10.65
C TYR A 268 6.91 -9.74 -11.17
N LEU A 269 7.87 -9.38 -10.32
CA LEU A 269 9.28 -9.29 -10.68
C LEU A 269 9.97 -10.63 -10.56
N THR A 270 10.93 -10.88 -11.43
CA THR A 270 11.77 -12.08 -11.42
C THR A 270 13.23 -11.78 -11.07
N ASP A 271 13.66 -10.53 -11.20
CA ASP A 271 15.02 -10.12 -10.86
C ASP A 271 15.17 -9.90 -9.35
N ALA A 272 15.95 -10.78 -8.72
CA ALA A 272 16.21 -10.78 -7.30
C ALA A 272 16.86 -9.47 -6.79
N ALA A 273 17.66 -8.79 -7.62
CA ALA A 273 18.32 -7.53 -7.23
C ALA A 273 17.30 -6.40 -7.07
N HIS A 274 16.38 -6.22 -8.04
CA HIS A 274 15.32 -5.24 -7.93
C HIS A 274 14.33 -5.58 -6.79
N ILE A 275 13.96 -6.85 -6.64
CA ILE A 275 13.13 -7.28 -5.52
C ILE A 275 13.76 -6.87 -4.19
N GLN A 276 15.04 -7.21 -3.98
CA GLN A 276 15.75 -6.85 -2.75
C GLN A 276 15.87 -5.34 -2.55
N GLN A 277 16.10 -4.58 -3.62
CA GLN A 277 16.18 -3.11 -3.58
C GLN A 277 14.87 -2.50 -3.09
N TYR A 278 13.72 -2.91 -3.67
CA TYR A 278 12.41 -2.37 -3.32
C TYR A 278 11.99 -2.80 -1.91
N VAL A 279 12.21 -4.06 -1.56
CA VAL A 279 11.98 -4.55 -0.20
C VAL A 279 12.80 -3.76 0.82
N SER A 280 14.11 -3.60 0.59
CA SER A 280 14.99 -2.85 1.49
C SER A 280 14.55 -1.39 1.63
N PHE A 281 14.13 -0.75 0.53
CA PHE A 281 13.61 0.62 0.55
C PHE A 281 12.34 0.73 1.41
N ILE A 282 11.37 -0.16 1.22
CA ILE A 282 10.14 -0.19 2.02
C ILE A 282 10.45 -0.42 3.49
N GLN A 283 11.31 -1.40 3.83
CA GLN A 283 11.67 -1.73 5.19
C GLN A 283 12.39 -0.57 5.90
N GLN A 284 13.35 0.08 5.24
CA GLN A 284 14.06 1.24 5.79
C GLN A 284 13.11 2.40 6.12
N ASN A 285 12.19 2.72 5.21
CA ASN A 285 11.19 3.76 5.43
C ASN A 285 10.27 3.39 6.60
N ALA A 286 9.79 2.13 6.66
CA ALA A 286 8.90 1.66 7.71
C ALA A 286 9.58 1.70 9.09
N GLU A 287 10.83 1.27 9.21
CA GLU A 287 11.59 1.35 10.45
C GLU A 287 11.74 2.79 10.93
N THR A 288 12.10 3.71 10.03
CA THR A 288 12.28 5.12 10.36
C THR A 288 10.97 5.74 10.84
N VAL A 289 9.85 5.51 10.14
CA VAL A 289 8.55 6.06 10.52
C VAL A 289 8.05 5.47 11.83
N LEU A 290 8.19 4.17 12.01
CA LEU A 290 7.73 3.47 13.22
C LEU A 290 8.47 3.94 14.48
N THR A 291 9.77 4.15 14.38
CA THR A 291 10.62 4.46 15.55
C THR A 291 10.65 5.94 15.91
N SER A 292 10.37 6.85 14.97
CA SER A 292 10.65 8.27 15.18
C SER A 292 9.58 9.25 14.69
N ARG A 293 8.56 8.80 13.96
CA ARG A 293 7.61 9.74 13.32
C ARG A 293 6.20 9.70 13.88
N ARG A 294 5.94 8.88 14.90
CA ARG A 294 4.68 8.87 15.65
C ARG A 294 4.70 9.97 16.72
N CYS A 295 3.68 10.81 16.74
CA CYS A 295 3.50 11.76 17.85
C CYS A 295 2.94 11.04 19.07
N GLU A 296 3.59 11.14 20.22
CA GLU A 296 3.16 10.48 21.45
C GLU A 296 1.89 11.10 22.07
N ILE A 297 1.59 12.36 21.71
CA ILE A 297 0.45 13.10 22.27
C ILE A 297 -0.88 12.59 21.74
N ASP A 298 -0.97 12.32 20.42
CA ASP A 298 -2.22 11.95 19.74
C ASP A 298 -2.14 10.63 18.95
N GLY A 299 -0.94 10.04 18.87
CA GLY A 299 -0.69 8.79 18.17
C GLY A 299 -0.66 8.89 16.64
N LEU A 300 -0.79 10.09 16.08
CA LEU A 300 -0.77 10.32 14.63
C LEU A 300 0.67 10.37 14.09
N TYR A 301 0.81 10.14 12.79
CA TYR A 301 2.09 10.17 12.09
C TYR A 301 2.25 11.46 11.27
N SER A 302 3.48 12.01 11.27
CA SER A 302 3.84 13.16 10.43
C SER A 302 3.85 12.79 8.95
N VAL A 303 3.60 13.78 8.06
CA VAL A 303 3.84 13.62 6.62
C VAL A 303 5.33 13.47 6.32
N ILE A 304 6.21 14.04 7.16
CA ILE A 304 7.66 13.99 6.98
C ILE A 304 8.17 12.68 7.59
N TRP A 305 8.66 11.78 6.76
CA TRP A 305 9.15 10.45 7.18
C TRP A 305 10.63 10.44 7.57
N SER A 306 11.43 11.39 7.07
CA SER A 306 12.87 11.52 7.37
C SER A 306 13.14 11.91 8.83
N ASN A 307 14.26 11.43 9.37
CA ASN A 307 14.73 11.81 10.71
C ASN A 307 15.46 13.15 10.76
N GLN A 308 15.64 13.83 9.62
CA GLN A 308 16.43 15.06 9.56
C GLN A 308 15.67 16.24 10.18
N SER A 309 15.96 16.53 11.43
CA SER A 309 15.62 17.77 12.16
C SER A 309 14.12 18.09 12.34
N PHE A 310 13.21 17.13 12.24
CA PHE A 310 11.78 17.37 12.36
C PHE A 310 11.18 16.79 13.65
N ASN A 311 10.25 17.53 14.24
CA ASN A 311 9.46 17.09 15.38
C ASN A 311 8.37 16.11 14.89
N SER A 312 8.22 14.94 15.51
CA SER A 312 7.14 13.98 15.20
C SER A 312 5.74 14.52 15.47
N CYS A 313 5.63 15.55 16.34
CA CYS A 313 4.39 16.23 16.67
C CYS A 313 4.21 17.55 15.89
N ASP A 314 4.77 17.66 14.68
CA ASP A 314 4.59 18.82 13.82
C ASP A 314 3.12 18.99 13.35
N SER A 315 2.78 20.13 12.79
CA SER A 315 1.40 20.46 12.35
C SER A 315 0.96 19.72 11.09
N SER A 316 1.84 18.96 10.44
CA SER A 316 1.52 18.26 9.20
C SER A 316 0.73 16.96 9.42
N ARG A 317 0.72 16.44 10.66
CA ARG A 317 0.05 15.19 10.99
C ARG A 317 -1.46 15.31 11.04
N ASN A 318 -2.14 14.35 10.44
CA ASN A 318 -3.60 14.19 10.49
C ASN A 318 -3.99 12.76 10.12
N THR A 319 -5.27 12.51 9.83
CA THR A 319 -5.78 11.21 9.40
C THR A 319 -5.11 10.75 8.11
N SER A 320 -4.98 11.63 7.11
CA SER A 320 -4.38 11.31 5.80
C SER A 320 -2.91 10.91 5.92
N SER A 321 -2.08 11.69 6.64
CA SER A 321 -0.67 11.33 6.86
C SER A 321 -0.51 10.03 7.67
N THR A 322 -1.46 9.77 8.58
CA THR A 322 -1.49 8.52 9.35
C THR A 322 -1.90 7.33 8.47
N SER A 323 -2.89 7.50 7.58
CA SER A 323 -3.26 6.49 6.58
C SER A 323 -2.07 6.15 5.68
N ALA A 324 -1.31 7.16 5.22
CA ALA A 324 -0.09 6.94 4.44
C ALA A 324 0.98 6.14 5.20
N ALA A 325 1.16 6.38 6.50
CA ALA A 325 2.07 5.60 7.33
C ALA A 325 1.60 4.14 7.50
N TRP A 326 0.30 3.92 7.62
CA TRP A 326 -0.25 2.56 7.66
C TRP A 326 -0.09 1.81 6.34
N ASP A 327 -0.21 2.45 5.19
CA ASP A 327 0.14 1.84 3.90
C ASP A 327 1.58 1.36 3.87
N LEU A 328 2.51 2.17 4.40
CA LEU A 328 3.91 1.80 4.51
C LEU A 328 4.13 0.58 5.41
N PHE A 329 3.48 0.54 6.59
CA PHE A 329 3.61 -0.61 7.51
C PHE A 329 3.02 -1.90 6.93
N ILE A 330 1.88 -1.80 6.23
CA ILE A 330 1.26 -2.92 5.53
C ILE A 330 2.17 -3.40 4.39
N ALA A 331 2.73 -2.48 3.60
CA ALA A 331 3.69 -2.80 2.55
C ALA A 331 4.93 -3.52 3.11
N ALA A 332 5.48 -3.02 4.22
CA ALA A 332 6.61 -3.64 4.90
C ALA A 332 6.27 -5.05 5.41
N ALA A 333 5.10 -5.24 5.99
CA ALA A 333 4.65 -6.55 6.46
C ALA A 333 4.46 -7.55 5.31
N LYS A 334 3.88 -7.11 4.18
CA LYS A 334 3.68 -7.95 2.99
C LYS A 334 4.97 -8.31 2.26
N THR A 335 5.99 -7.46 2.35
CA THR A 335 7.27 -7.63 1.63
C THR A 335 8.40 -8.12 2.51
N LYS A 336 8.13 -8.42 3.79
CA LYS A 336 9.13 -8.96 4.70
C LYS A 336 9.73 -10.24 4.10
N PRO A 337 11.05 -10.31 3.87
CA PRO A 337 11.66 -11.48 3.25
C PRO A 337 11.39 -12.73 4.08
N GLN A 338 10.81 -13.75 3.45
CA GLN A 338 10.71 -15.09 4.10
C GLN A 338 12.07 -15.66 4.48
N SER A 339 13.15 -15.17 3.83
CA SER A 339 14.53 -15.62 4.10
C SER A 339 15.08 -15.18 5.46
N ILE A 340 14.49 -14.18 6.13
CA ILE A 340 14.81 -13.95 7.55
C ILE A 340 14.19 -15.06 8.42
N MET A 341 13.20 -15.78 7.88
CA MET A 341 12.63 -16.99 8.50
C MET A 341 13.34 -18.30 8.06
N SER A 342 14.00 -18.34 6.89
CA SER A 342 14.59 -19.58 6.36
C SER A 342 15.97 -19.92 6.93
N SER A 343 16.60 -19.04 7.68
CA SER A 343 17.81 -19.36 8.47
C SER A 343 17.50 -19.74 9.92
N SER A 344 16.26 -19.62 10.37
CA SER A 344 15.77 -20.07 11.66
C SER A 344 14.71 -21.14 11.44
N ASN A 345 14.76 -22.21 12.20
CA ASN A 345 13.76 -23.28 12.25
C ASN A 345 12.39 -22.81 12.77
N TRP A 346 11.96 -21.57 12.39
CA TRP A 346 10.75 -20.95 12.94
C TRP A 346 9.82 -20.49 11.82
N THR A 347 8.54 -20.84 11.94
CA THR A 347 7.48 -20.37 11.04
C THR A 347 6.60 -19.35 11.77
N TRP A 348 6.43 -18.18 11.17
CA TRP A 348 5.48 -17.20 11.67
C TRP A 348 4.04 -17.65 11.43
N LEU A 349 3.25 -17.74 12.50
CA LEU A 349 1.85 -18.18 12.45
C LEU A 349 0.87 -17.00 12.43
N GLY A 350 1.33 -15.77 12.68
CA GLY A 350 0.48 -14.60 12.72
C GLY A 350 0.68 -13.75 13.97
N LEU A 351 -0.12 -12.70 14.09
CA LEU A 351 -0.16 -11.88 15.29
C LEU A 351 -1.02 -12.56 16.37
N GLY A 352 -0.61 -12.38 17.61
CA GLY A 352 -1.27 -12.95 18.78
C GLY A 352 -0.39 -13.93 19.55
N ASN A 353 -0.86 -14.32 20.72
CA ASN A 353 -0.18 -15.31 21.55
C ASN A 353 -0.35 -16.72 20.97
N CYS A 354 0.65 -17.57 21.13
CA CYS A 354 0.61 -18.94 20.66
C CYS A 354 -0.40 -19.80 21.48
N MET A 355 -1.28 -20.48 20.78
CA MET A 355 -2.34 -21.31 21.33
C MET A 355 -2.46 -22.64 20.57
N ASP A 356 -3.06 -23.65 21.17
CA ASP A 356 -3.48 -24.87 20.48
C ASP A 356 -4.86 -24.71 19.76
N ASP A 357 -5.32 -25.77 19.07
CA ASP A 357 -6.62 -25.79 18.39
C ASP A 357 -7.82 -25.58 19.33
N ASN A 358 -7.66 -25.90 20.61
CA ASN A 358 -8.70 -25.73 21.61
C ASN A 358 -8.71 -24.34 22.23
N GLY A 359 -7.74 -23.49 21.90
CA GLY A 359 -7.60 -22.14 22.44
C GLY A 359 -6.89 -22.08 23.79
N ALA A 360 -6.21 -23.13 24.20
CA ALA A 360 -5.39 -23.12 25.40
C ALA A 360 -4.00 -22.57 25.12
N TYR A 361 -3.45 -21.80 26.06
CA TYR A 361 -2.07 -21.30 25.98
C TYR A 361 -1.05 -22.39 26.28
N MET A 362 0.07 -22.36 25.52
CA MET A 362 1.21 -23.23 25.80
C MET A 362 1.91 -22.86 27.11
N PRO A 363 2.50 -23.83 27.85
CA PRO A 363 3.46 -23.54 28.91
C PRO A 363 4.60 -22.65 28.36
N ASN A 364 5.10 -21.72 29.18
CA ASN A 364 6.06 -20.76 28.68
C ASN A 364 7.02 -20.21 29.74
N PHE A 365 8.17 -19.73 29.28
CA PHE A 365 9.08 -18.88 30.03
C PHE A 365 8.91 -17.44 29.60
N ASN A 366 8.83 -16.52 30.54
CA ASN A 366 8.54 -15.12 30.32
C ASN A 366 9.71 -14.22 30.70
N LYS A 367 9.94 -13.16 29.91
CA LYS A 367 10.86 -12.08 30.23
C LYS A 367 10.33 -10.75 29.70
N ILE A 368 10.52 -9.69 30.47
CA ILE A 368 10.15 -8.31 30.09
C ILE A 368 11.40 -7.54 29.66
N ASN A 369 11.21 -6.46 28.93
CA ASN A 369 12.27 -5.55 28.42
C ASN A 369 13.33 -6.26 27.55
N VAL A 370 12.87 -7.13 26.65
CA VAL A 370 13.74 -7.79 25.65
C VAL A 370 13.26 -7.48 24.24
N THR A 371 14.21 -7.29 23.32
CA THR A 371 13.92 -7.13 21.90
C THR A 371 13.46 -8.45 21.27
N GLU A 372 12.77 -8.39 20.12
CA GLU A 372 12.40 -9.59 19.37
C GLU A 372 13.64 -10.45 19.01
N THR A 373 14.75 -9.81 18.65
CA THR A 373 16.01 -10.52 18.37
C THR A 373 16.47 -11.32 19.56
N VAL A 374 16.49 -10.75 20.76
CA VAL A 374 16.87 -11.46 22.00
C VAL A 374 15.87 -12.57 22.31
N CYS A 375 14.56 -12.33 22.12
CA CYS A 375 13.53 -13.34 22.32
C CYS A 375 13.74 -14.54 21.41
N ARG A 376 13.94 -14.32 20.13
CA ARG A 376 14.21 -15.35 19.12
C ARG A 376 15.50 -16.10 19.41
N THR A 377 16.61 -15.40 19.62
CA THR A 377 17.91 -16.04 19.89
C THR A 377 17.86 -16.92 21.13
N THR A 378 17.14 -16.47 22.18
CA THR A 378 16.97 -17.28 23.40
C THR A 378 16.13 -18.53 23.10
N ALA A 379 15.06 -18.43 22.31
CA ALA A 379 14.25 -19.57 21.90
C ALA A 379 15.01 -20.56 21.02
N GLU A 380 15.90 -20.06 20.15
CA GLU A 380 16.79 -20.92 19.32
C GLU A 380 17.79 -21.71 20.16
N GLN A 381 18.26 -21.17 21.27
CA GLN A 381 19.20 -21.82 22.20
C GLN A 381 18.50 -22.78 23.16
N ASP A 382 17.21 -22.65 23.37
CA ASP A 382 16.43 -23.56 24.24
C ASP A 382 15.97 -24.79 23.45
N GLN A 383 16.56 -25.95 23.77
CA GLN A 383 16.22 -27.23 23.13
C GLN A 383 14.78 -27.69 23.34
N GLY A 384 14.11 -27.18 24.38
CA GLY A 384 12.70 -27.49 24.69
C GLY A 384 11.73 -26.52 24.04
N ALA A 385 12.19 -25.42 23.44
CA ALA A 385 11.31 -24.43 22.85
C ALA A 385 10.64 -24.94 21.58
N VAL A 386 9.32 -24.87 21.52
CA VAL A 386 8.51 -25.23 20.33
C VAL A 386 7.90 -24.01 19.65
N ALA A 387 7.79 -22.90 20.37
CA ALA A 387 7.35 -21.63 19.81
C ALA A 387 7.81 -20.46 20.70
N TYR A 388 7.76 -19.25 20.16
CA TYR A 388 7.87 -18.04 20.98
C TYR A 388 6.89 -16.99 20.50
N ASP A 389 6.49 -16.11 21.42
CA ASP A 389 5.75 -14.90 21.10
C ASP A 389 6.42 -13.67 21.73
N HIS A 390 6.50 -12.62 20.95
CA HIS A 390 7.06 -11.34 21.37
C HIS A 390 6.00 -10.25 21.26
N GLN A 391 5.81 -9.49 22.32
CA GLN A 391 4.82 -8.43 22.41
C GLN A 391 5.53 -7.08 22.54
N LEU A 392 5.22 -6.16 21.63
CA LEU A 392 5.52 -4.75 21.77
C LEU A 392 4.42 -4.15 22.68
N GLY A 393 4.75 -3.90 23.94
CA GLY A 393 3.87 -3.25 24.90
C GLY A 393 3.83 -1.72 24.72
N CYS A 394 3.19 -1.02 25.67
CA CYS A 394 3.26 0.44 25.78
C CYS A 394 4.72 0.94 25.81
N PRO A 395 4.99 2.22 25.48
CA PRO A 395 6.37 2.74 25.43
C PRO A 395 7.22 2.30 26.62
N GLY A 396 8.34 1.60 26.36
CA GLY A 396 9.24 1.08 27.37
C GLY A 396 8.99 -0.34 27.86
N TYR A 397 7.96 -1.04 27.36
CA TYR A 397 7.65 -2.44 27.74
C TYR A 397 7.71 -3.35 26.52
N GLN A 398 8.68 -4.23 26.49
CA GLN A 398 8.73 -5.36 25.56
C GLN A 398 8.62 -6.65 26.36
N TYR A 399 7.85 -7.60 25.86
CA TYR A 399 7.56 -8.85 26.54
C TYR A 399 7.83 -10.02 25.61
N CYS A 400 8.56 -11.01 26.11
CA CYS A 400 8.87 -12.22 25.37
C CYS A 400 8.34 -13.45 26.12
N ARG A 401 7.75 -14.37 25.39
CA ARG A 401 7.38 -15.71 25.88
C ARG A 401 8.02 -16.78 24.99
N ILE A 402 8.73 -17.70 25.60
CA ILE A 402 9.21 -18.91 24.93
C ILE A 402 8.30 -20.06 25.34
N ARG A 403 7.61 -20.62 24.35
CA ARG A 403 6.69 -21.75 24.54
C ARG A 403 7.46 -23.05 24.55
N THR A 404 7.24 -23.88 25.56
CA THR A 404 7.98 -25.14 25.73
C THR A 404 7.04 -26.31 26.03
N LEU A 405 7.43 -27.50 25.58
CA LEU A 405 6.83 -28.77 26.00
C LEU A 405 7.59 -29.40 27.18
N SER A 406 8.70 -28.82 27.58
CA SER A 406 9.64 -29.40 28.55
C SER A 406 9.38 -28.95 29.99
N ASP A 407 10.06 -29.64 30.89
CA ASP A 407 10.07 -29.48 32.35
C ASP A 407 10.41 -28.05 32.77
N PRO A 408 9.63 -27.46 33.71
CA PRO A 408 9.86 -26.11 34.24
C PRO A 408 11.22 -25.88 34.89
N GLN A 409 11.99 -26.92 35.15
CA GLN A 409 13.31 -26.81 35.79
C GLN A 409 14.47 -26.44 34.84
N HIS A 410 14.25 -26.44 33.53
CA HIS A 410 15.29 -26.29 32.51
C HIS A 410 15.13 -25.08 31.60
N GLY A 411 14.43 -24.03 32.03
CA GLY A 411 14.27 -22.82 31.26
C GLY A 411 15.50 -21.90 31.24
N PRO A 412 15.53 -20.92 30.33
CA PRO A 412 16.64 -19.98 30.22
C PRO A 412 16.88 -19.19 31.52
N PRO A 413 18.13 -18.95 31.92
CA PRO A 413 18.46 -18.21 33.13
C PRO A 413 17.79 -16.84 33.19
N GLY A 414 17.10 -16.54 34.29
CA GLY A 414 16.45 -15.25 34.53
C GLY A 414 15.08 -15.08 33.88
N TRP A 415 14.47 -16.18 33.43
CA TRP A 415 13.09 -16.22 32.91
C TRP A 415 12.13 -16.82 33.95
N SER A 416 10.87 -16.33 33.96
CA SER A 416 9.80 -16.88 34.80
C SER A 416 8.99 -17.90 34.01
N TYR A 417 8.60 -19.01 34.67
CA TYR A 417 7.79 -20.07 34.07
C TYR A 417 6.32 -19.90 34.40
N GLU A 418 5.45 -20.15 33.40
CA GLU A 418 4.01 -20.18 33.53
C GLU A 418 3.47 -21.50 32.96
N ASN A 419 2.85 -22.31 33.83
CA ASN A 419 2.32 -23.62 33.44
C ASN A 419 0.94 -23.48 32.79
N ASN A 420 0.85 -23.72 31.49
CA ASN A 420 -0.39 -23.77 30.73
C ASN A 420 -0.63 -25.19 30.18
N THR A 421 -1.83 -25.47 29.72
CA THR A 421 -2.30 -26.85 29.45
C THR A 421 -2.12 -27.30 28.00
N ALA A 422 -1.84 -26.38 27.07
CA ALA A 422 -1.66 -26.72 25.65
C ALA A 422 -0.33 -27.46 25.40
N ARG A 423 -0.33 -28.36 24.42
CA ARG A 423 0.85 -29.16 24.06
C ARG A 423 1.35 -28.95 22.65
N ASN A 424 0.53 -28.36 21.76
CA ASN A 424 0.91 -28.08 20.37
C ASN A 424 0.47 -26.67 19.98
N VAL A 425 1.34 -25.94 19.29
CA VAL A 425 1.01 -24.61 18.75
C VAL A 425 0.41 -24.79 17.35
N THR A 426 -0.84 -24.44 17.20
CA THR A 426 -1.56 -24.58 15.93
C THR A 426 -2.19 -23.28 15.45
N ARG A 427 -2.37 -22.32 16.35
CA ARG A 427 -2.97 -21.02 16.04
C ARG A 427 -2.52 -19.92 17.01
N THR A 428 -2.92 -18.69 16.73
CA THR A 428 -2.75 -17.53 17.61
C THR A 428 -4.10 -17.02 18.12
N ASN A 429 -4.08 -16.23 19.20
CA ASN A 429 -5.27 -15.49 19.67
C ASN A 429 -5.48 -14.18 18.89
N LYS A 430 -4.68 -13.94 17.82
CA LYS A 430 -4.79 -12.79 16.91
C LYS A 430 -4.72 -11.41 17.60
N LEU A 431 -3.99 -11.27 18.69
CA LEU A 431 -3.73 -9.97 19.29
C LEU A 431 -2.78 -9.14 18.41
N PRO A 432 -3.11 -7.88 18.08
CA PRO A 432 -2.42 -7.11 17.06
C PRO A 432 -0.98 -6.68 17.41
N VAL A 433 -0.60 -6.80 18.67
CA VAL A 433 0.73 -6.36 19.17
C VAL A 433 1.68 -7.51 19.52
N THR A 434 1.25 -8.75 19.30
CA THR A 434 2.04 -9.95 19.62
C THR A 434 2.24 -10.80 18.37
N SER A 435 3.47 -11.22 18.11
CA SER A 435 3.80 -12.13 17.00
C SER A 435 4.05 -13.53 17.53
N CYS A 436 3.44 -14.54 16.92
CA CYS A 436 3.64 -15.96 17.25
C CYS A 436 4.48 -16.65 16.17
N TYR A 437 5.48 -17.39 16.61
CA TYR A 437 6.39 -18.17 15.76
C TYR A 437 6.43 -19.62 16.22
N LEU A 438 6.32 -20.55 15.28
CA LEU A 438 6.43 -21.99 15.51
C LEU A 438 7.79 -22.49 15.01
N ARG A 439 8.48 -23.30 15.81
CA ARG A 439 9.71 -23.98 15.40
C ARG A 439 9.37 -25.09 14.40
N VAL A 440 10.04 -25.04 13.25
CA VAL A 440 10.00 -26.13 12.25
C VAL A 440 11.13 -27.09 12.60
N VAL A 441 10.79 -28.33 12.98
CA VAL A 441 11.74 -29.38 13.32
C VAL A 441 12.18 -30.14 12.07
#